data_98d128404d08c52ffb09ab3e88d39da5
#
_entry.id   98d128404d08c52ffb09ab3e88d39da5
#
_cell.length_a   1.000
_cell.length_b   1.000
_cell.length_c   1.000
_cell.angle_alpha   90.00
_cell.angle_beta   90.00
_cell.angle_gamma   90.00
#
_symmetry.space_group_name_H-M   'P 1'
#
loop_
_entity.id
_entity.type
_entity.pdbx_description
1 polymer ?
#
loop_
_entity_poly.entity_id
_entity_poly.type
_entity_poly.pdbx_seq_one_letter_code
_entity_poly.pdbx_strand_id
1 'polypeptide(L)'
;VMGPACAFDHDARAAFAALVRGGYVHGLLAGNALATHDLEASYLGTALGQDIYTQKSMPNGHYNHIDTINEVRRLGSIQAFVESGQVRNGIMYECVRQQVPFVLVGSVRDDGPLPEVYGDVYQGQDAMRELVRKATTIICMASTLHTVATGNMTPCYRVVDGQVRPLFFYSVDISEFAVNKLRDRGSLSVKTIVTNVQDF
;
A
#
# COMPACT_ATOMS: atom_id res chain seq x y z
N VAL A 1 0.18 4.03 4.65
CA VAL A 1 -0.98 3.75 3.79
C VAL A 1 -0.61 4.09 2.38
N MET A 2 -0.81 3.18 1.45
CA MET A 2 -0.22 3.35 0.13
C MET A 2 -1.20 2.95 -0.99
N GLY A 3 -1.32 3.83 -1.98
CA GLY A 3 -2.05 3.54 -3.21
C GLY A 3 -1.16 2.91 -4.29
N PRO A 4 -1.76 2.38 -5.35
CA PRO A 4 -1.04 1.62 -6.38
C PRO A 4 -0.05 2.45 -7.20
N ALA A 5 -0.17 3.78 -7.27
CA ALA A 5 0.74 4.64 -8.02
C ALA A 5 2.21 4.47 -7.62
N CYS A 6 2.47 4.14 -6.35
CA CYS A 6 3.85 3.90 -5.87
C CYS A 6 4.48 2.62 -6.45
N ALA A 7 3.70 1.70 -7.02
CA ALA A 7 4.20 0.47 -7.62
C ALA A 7 4.42 0.56 -9.14
N PHE A 8 3.95 1.64 -9.78
CA PHE A 8 4.07 1.83 -11.23
C PHE A 8 5.42 2.37 -11.68
N ASP A 9 6.19 2.93 -10.77
CA ASP A 9 7.51 3.51 -11.04
C ASP A 9 8.59 2.69 -10.35
N HIS A 10 9.63 2.35 -11.11
CA HIS A 10 10.74 1.52 -10.61
C HIS A 10 11.44 2.18 -9.41
N ASP A 11 11.75 3.46 -9.49
CA ASP A 11 12.56 4.15 -8.49
C ASP A 11 11.78 4.39 -7.21
N ALA A 12 10.52 4.84 -7.30
CA ALA A 12 9.62 4.97 -6.14
C ALA A 12 9.41 3.62 -5.43
N ARG A 13 9.19 2.56 -6.20
CA ARG A 13 9.05 1.19 -5.70
C ARG A 13 10.31 0.73 -4.98
N ALA A 14 11.48 0.95 -5.56
CA ALA A 14 12.78 0.59 -4.98
C ALA A 14 13.09 1.39 -3.71
N ALA A 15 12.79 2.70 -3.71
CA ALA A 15 12.97 3.58 -2.56
C ALA A 15 12.10 3.13 -1.38
N PHE A 16 10.82 2.84 -1.61
CA PHE A 16 9.96 2.35 -0.54
C PHE A 16 10.38 0.97 -0.04
N ALA A 17 10.77 0.06 -0.91
CA ALA A 17 11.31 -1.24 -0.53
C ALA A 17 12.58 -1.09 0.35
N ALA A 18 13.43 -0.10 0.06
CA ALA A 18 14.59 0.22 0.89
C ALA A 18 14.18 0.73 2.28
N LEU A 19 13.13 1.53 2.40
CA LEU A 19 12.59 1.97 3.70
C LEU A 19 12.06 0.79 4.52
N VAL A 20 11.37 -0.16 3.89
CA VAL A 20 10.90 -1.40 4.55
C VAL A 20 12.10 -2.20 5.06
N ARG A 21 13.08 -2.46 4.20
CA ARG A 21 14.31 -3.21 4.53
C ARG A 21 15.12 -2.54 5.63
N GLY A 22 15.14 -1.21 5.65
CA GLY A 22 15.83 -0.40 6.66
C GLY A 22 15.11 -0.33 8.01
N GLY A 23 13.92 -0.95 8.16
CA GLY A 23 13.17 -0.96 9.42
C GLY A 23 12.41 0.33 9.72
N TYR A 24 12.24 1.22 8.74
CA TYR A 24 11.48 2.47 8.92
C TYR A 24 9.97 2.29 8.77
N VAL A 25 9.53 1.19 8.18
CA VAL A 25 8.10 0.86 7.99
C VAL A 25 7.72 -0.26 8.95
N HIS A 26 6.75 0.00 9.82
CA HIS A 26 6.29 -0.93 10.85
C HIS A 26 4.96 -1.61 10.51
N GLY A 27 4.28 -1.15 9.46
CA GLY A 27 3.04 -1.73 8.96
C GLY A 27 2.61 -1.07 7.67
N LEU A 28 2.00 -1.84 6.78
CA LEU A 28 1.49 -1.38 5.49
C LEU A 28 -0.02 -1.58 5.41
N LEU A 29 -0.76 -0.51 5.12
CA LEU A 29 -2.18 -0.55 4.77
C LEU A 29 -2.33 -0.23 3.29
N ALA A 30 -2.91 -1.14 2.52
CA ALA A 30 -3.05 -0.97 1.09
C ALA A 30 -4.27 -1.72 0.53
N GLY A 31 -4.50 -1.56 -0.75
CA GLY A 31 -5.48 -2.36 -1.50
C GLY A 31 -4.83 -3.51 -2.24
N ASN A 32 -5.67 -4.42 -2.73
CA ASN A 32 -5.29 -5.49 -3.64
C ASN A 32 -4.44 -4.97 -4.82
N ALA A 33 -4.81 -3.83 -5.39
CA ALA A 33 -4.14 -3.25 -6.55
C ALA A 33 -2.66 -2.94 -6.29
N LEU A 34 -2.30 -2.33 -5.13
CA LEU A 34 -0.88 -2.08 -4.82
C LEU A 34 -0.09 -3.39 -4.81
N ALA A 35 -0.58 -4.38 -4.06
CA ALA A 35 0.13 -5.64 -3.89
C ALA A 35 0.28 -6.38 -5.23
N THR A 36 -0.79 -6.44 -6.04
CA THR A 36 -0.74 -7.10 -7.34
C THR A 36 0.25 -6.42 -8.28
N HIS A 37 0.22 -5.08 -8.39
CA HIS A 37 1.14 -4.35 -9.27
C HIS A 37 2.60 -4.48 -8.83
N ASP A 38 2.86 -4.46 -7.52
CA ASP A 38 4.22 -4.63 -7.00
C ASP A 38 4.76 -6.05 -7.27
N LEU A 39 3.93 -7.08 -7.10
CA LEU A 39 4.29 -8.45 -7.39
C LEU A 39 4.46 -8.69 -8.89
N GLU A 40 3.57 -8.16 -9.73
CA GLU A 40 3.66 -8.17 -11.19
C GLU A 40 4.96 -7.52 -11.67
N ALA A 41 5.33 -6.38 -11.07
CA ALA A 41 6.56 -5.67 -11.40
C ALA A 41 7.82 -6.51 -11.14
N SER A 42 7.84 -7.28 -10.05
CA SER A 42 8.95 -8.19 -9.77
C SER A 42 8.94 -9.44 -10.66
N TYR A 43 7.77 -9.98 -10.95
CA TYR A 43 7.59 -11.25 -11.65
C TYR A 43 7.74 -11.09 -13.16
N LEU A 44 7.10 -10.08 -13.75
CA LEU A 44 6.98 -9.90 -15.19
C LEU A 44 7.51 -8.55 -15.70
N GLY A 45 7.99 -7.66 -14.82
CA GLY A 45 8.55 -6.36 -15.20
C GLY A 45 7.51 -5.31 -15.58
N THR A 46 6.22 -5.55 -15.29
CA THR A 46 5.12 -4.65 -15.63
C THR A 46 4.26 -4.32 -14.41
N ALA A 47 3.54 -3.20 -14.45
CA ALA A 47 2.48 -2.88 -13.52
C ALA A 47 1.23 -2.53 -14.32
N LEU A 48 0.16 -3.29 -14.14
CA LEU A 48 -1.04 -3.26 -14.98
C LEU A 48 -0.69 -3.33 -16.48
N GLY A 49 0.29 -4.17 -16.84
CA GLY A 49 0.74 -4.35 -18.21
C GLY A 49 1.57 -3.21 -18.80
N GLN A 50 1.97 -2.22 -18.01
CA GLN A 50 2.93 -1.20 -18.41
C GLN A 50 4.32 -1.56 -17.89
N ASP A 51 5.32 -1.44 -18.74
CA ASP A 51 6.73 -1.61 -18.36
C ASP A 51 7.13 -0.58 -17.29
N ILE A 52 7.68 -1.03 -16.16
CA ILE A 52 7.96 -0.18 -15.00
C ILE A 52 9.13 0.78 -15.20
N TYR A 53 9.96 0.57 -16.21
CA TYR A 53 11.11 1.43 -16.51
C TYR A 53 10.77 2.49 -17.57
N THR A 54 10.03 2.08 -18.60
CA THR A 54 9.74 2.96 -19.75
C THR A 54 8.35 3.59 -19.69
N GLN A 55 7.49 3.11 -18.81
CA GLN A 55 6.07 3.49 -18.67
C GLN A 55 5.25 3.28 -19.95
N LYS A 56 5.73 2.40 -20.85
CA LYS A 56 5.03 2.06 -22.08
C LYS A 56 4.16 0.83 -21.91
N SER A 57 2.96 0.87 -22.48
CA SER A 57 2.07 -0.29 -22.50
C SER A 57 2.68 -1.43 -23.31
N MET A 58 2.69 -2.60 -22.73
CA MET A 58 3.13 -3.83 -23.40
C MET A 58 1.99 -4.44 -24.20
N PRO A 59 2.26 -5.06 -25.37
CA PRO A 59 1.25 -5.81 -26.09
C PRO A 59 0.65 -6.90 -25.20
N ASN A 60 -0.69 -6.95 -25.11
CA ASN A 60 -1.42 -7.86 -24.21
C ASN A 60 -1.02 -7.77 -22.72
N GLY A 61 -0.47 -6.63 -22.30
CA GLY A 61 0.12 -6.47 -20.97
C GLY A 61 -0.84 -6.72 -19.81
N HIS A 62 -2.16 -6.53 -20.00
CA HIS A 62 -3.12 -6.83 -18.94
C HIS A 62 -3.17 -8.32 -18.56
N TYR A 63 -2.73 -9.23 -19.42
CA TYR A 63 -2.56 -10.64 -19.05
C TYR A 63 -1.48 -10.83 -17.98
N ASN A 64 -0.42 -10.01 -17.97
CA ASN A 64 0.60 -10.08 -16.95
C ASN A 64 0.01 -9.87 -15.54
N HIS A 65 -0.94 -8.94 -15.45
CA HIS A 65 -1.68 -8.69 -14.20
C HIS A 65 -2.49 -9.91 -13.75
N ILE A 66 -3.27 -10.49 -14.67
CA ILE A 66 -4.08 -11.67 -14.39
C ILE A 66 -3.21 -12.89 -14.09
N ASP A 67 -2.14 -13.10 -14.85
CA ASP A 67 -1.21 -14.21 -14.64
C ASP A 67 -0.53 -14.13 -13.26
N THR A 68 -0.16 -12.91 -12.83
CA THR A 68 0.38 -12.70 -11.49
C THR A 68 -0.63 -13.09 -10.42
N ILE A 69 -1.88 -12.63 -10.51
CA ILE A 69 -2.94 -13.01 -9.57
C ILE A 69 -3.14 -14.52 -9.54
N ASN A 70 -3.21 -15.16 -10.71
CA ASN A 70 -3.42 -16.59 -10.83
C ASN A 70 -2.26 -17.39 -10.22
N GLU A 71 -1.02 -16.94 -10.42
CA GLU A 71 0.15 -17.62 -9.88
C GLU A 71 0.20 -17.52 -8.35
N VAL A 72 -0.07 -16.34 -7.77
CA VAL A 72 -0.18 -16.19 -6.31
C VAL A 72 -1.28 -17.09 -5.74
N ARG A 73 -2.45 -17.14 -6.41
CA ARG A 73 -3.56 -18.01 -6.01
C ARG A 73 -3.21 -19.49 -6.10
N ARG A 74 -2.47 -19.89 -7.13
CA ARG A 74 -1.99 -21.27 -7.30
C ARG A 74 -1.06 -21.69 -6.16
N LEU A 75 -0.21 -20.78 -5.70
CA LEU A 75 0.72 -21.01 -4.59
C LEU A 75 0.05 -20.84 -3.21
N GLY A 76 -1.10 -20.20 -3.14
CA GLY A 76 -1.95 -20.08 -1.97
C GLY A 76 -1.69 -18.85 -1.09
N SER A 77 -0.58 -18.15 -1.27
CA SER A 77 -0.28 -16.93 -0.49
C SER A 77 0.80 -16.06 -1.16
N ILE A 78 0.83 -14.78 -0.82
CA ILE A 78 1.92 -13.86 -1.18
C ILE A 78 3.24 -14.37 -0.59
N GLN A 79 3.23 -14.86 0.65
CA GLN A 79 4.41 -15.44 1.27
C GLN A 79 4.96 -16.60 0.45
N ALA A 80 4.14 -17.56 0.06
CA ALA A 80 4.56 -18.71 -0.75
C ALA A 80 5.09 -18.26 -2.12
N PHE A 81 4.51 -17.21 -2.72
CA PHE A 81 5.00 -16.64 -3.98
C PHE A 81 6.40 -16.02 -3.83
N VAL A 82 6.66 -15.30 -2.75
CA VAL A 82 8.00 -14.78 -2.44
C VAL A 82 9.00 -15.93 -2.17
N GLU A 83 8.62 -16.92 -1.38
CA GLU A 83 9.45 -18.06 -1.02
C GLU A 83 9.76 -18.97 -2.22
N SER A 84 8.90 -19.00 -3.24
CA SER A 84 9.17 -19.74 -4.48
C SER A 84 10.35 -19.20 -5.29
N GLY A 85 10.83 -17.97 -4.97
CA GLY A 85 11.93 -17.31 -5.67
C GLY A 85 11.54 -16.67 -7.00
N GLN A 86 10.26 -16.66 -7.37
CA GLN A 86 9.75 -16.00 -8.57
C GLN A 86 9.71 -14.48 -8.39
N VAL A 87 9.50 -14.00 -7.16
CA VAL A 87 9.56 -12.60 -6.76
C VAL A 87 10.84 -12.36 -5.97
N ARG A 88 11.63 -11.37 -6.35
CA ARG A 88 12.98 -11.15 -5.78
C ARG A 88 13.23 -9.73 -5.30
N ASN A 89 12.30 -8.82 -5.47
CA ASN A 89 12.38 -7.43 -5.06
C ASN A 89 10.99 -6.83 -4.91
N GLY A 90 10.91 -5.64 -4.36
CA GLY A 90 9.68 -4.85 -4.28
C GLY A 90 9.14 -4.70 -2.88
N ILE A 91 8.02 -4.02 -2.79
CA ILE A 91 7.39 -3.63 -1.53
C ILE A 91 6.90 -4.87 -0.78
N MET A 92 6.11 -5.71 -1.45
CA MET A 92 5.56 -6.92 -0.83
C MET A 92 6.65 -7.94 -0.50
N TYR A 93 7.66 -8.06 -1.38
CA TYR A 93 8.83 -8.90 -1.12
C TYR A 93 9.53 -8.49 0.19
N GLU A 94 9.81 -7.20 0.37
CA GLU A 94 10.47 -6.74 1.60
C GLU A 94 9.55 -6.84 2.82
N CYS A 95 8.24 -6.59 2.68
CA CYS A 95 7.30 -6.79 3.79
C CYS A 95 7.31 -8.25 4.28
N VAL A 96 7.32 -9.22 3.38
CA VAL A 96 7.42 -10.65 3.73
C VAL A 96 8.78 -10.96 4.37
N ARG A 97 9.87 -10.51 3.75
CA ARG A 97 11.25 -10.79 4.24
C ARG A 97 11.54 -10.17 5.61
N GLN A 98 11.05 -8.98 5.87
CA GLN A 98 11.24 -8.26 7.13
C GLN A 98 10.13 -8.51 8.14
N GLN A 99 9.17 -9.38 7.81
CA GLN A 99 8.01 -9.68 8.65
C GLN A 99 7.19 -8.43 9.03
N VAL A 100 7.15 -7.44 8.14
CA VAL A 100 6.33 -6.25 8.33
C VAL A 100 4.87 -6.62 8.07
N PRO A 101 3.97 -6.44 9.06
CA PRO A 101 2.56 -6.75 8.87
C PRO A 101 1.93 -5.84 7.82
N PHE A 102 1.07 -6.43 6.99
CA PHE A 102 0.29 -5.68 6.01
C PHE A 102 -1.17 -6.08 6.05
N VAL A 103 -2.03 -5.13 5.75
CA VAL A 103 -3.47 -5.32 5.57
C VAL A 103 -3.85 -4.88 4.18
N LEU A 104 -4.39 -5.81 3.40
CA LEU A 104 -4.87 -5.57 2.04
C LEU A 104 -6.39 -5.66 2.03
N VAL A 105 -7.07 -4.62 1.51
CA VAL A 105 -8.54 -4.59 1.41
C VAL A 105 -8.93 -4.53 -0.06
N GLY A 106 -9.93 -5.32 -0.43
CA GLY A 106 -10.44 -5.41 -1.79
C GLY A 106 -11.26 -4.20 -2.21
N SER A 107 -11.46 -4.08 -3.50
CA SER A 107 -12.25 -3.05 -4.15
C SER A 107 -13.07 -3.66 -5.28
N VAL A 108 -14.21 -3.03 -5.60
CA VAL A 108 -15.05 -3.42 -6.75
C VAL A 108 -14.34 -3.26 -8.10
N ARG A 109 -13.16 -2.65 -8.13
CA ARG A 109 -12.34 -2.47 -9.33
C ARG A 109 -11.28 -3.55 -9.53
N ASP A 110 -11.12 -4.46 -8.57
CA ASP A 110 -10.07 -5.49 -8.66
C ASP A 110 -10.41 -6.55 -9.72
N ASP A 111 -9.42 -6.96 -10.49
CA ASP A 111 -9.53 -8.04 -11.47
C ASP A 111 -9.57 -9.44 -10.83
N GLY A 112 -9.48 -9.48 -9.54
CA GLY A 112 -9.52 -10.64 -8.66
C GLY A 112 -8.68 -10.41 -7.41
N PRO A 113 -9.07 -10.99 -6.26
CA PRO A 113 -8.33 -10.79 -5.03
C PRO A 113 -7.11 -11.73 -4.95
N LEU A 114 -6.02 -11.22 -4.38
CA LEU A 114 -4.97 -12.08 -3.84
C LEU A 114 -5.49 -12.83 -2.61
N PRO A 115 -4.88 -13.96 -2.20
CA PRO A 115 -5.39 -14.79 -1.09
C PRO A 115 -5.55 -14.04 0.24
N GLU A 116 -4.65 -13.10 0.56
CA GLU A 116 -4.65 -12.36 1.81
C GLU A 116 -5.55 -11.11 1.82
N VAL A 117 -6.28 -10.85 0.74
CA VAL A 117 -7.13 -9.66 0.61
C VAL A 117 -8.46 -9.84 1.35
N TYR A 118 -8.77 -8.91 2.23
CA TYR A 118 -10.08 -8.83 2.86
C TYR A 118 -11.15 -8.42 1.85
N GLY A 119 -12.07 -9.33 1.55
CA GLY A 119 -13.22 -9.07 0.68
C GLY A 119 -14.36 -8.36 1.38
N ASP A 120 -14.48 -8.53 2.70
CA ASP A 120 -15.42 -7.80 3.54
C ASP A 120 -14.78 -6.52 4.05
N VAL A 121 -15.38 -5.37 3.71
CA VAL A 121 -14.82 -4.05 4.04
C VAL A 121 -14.80 -3.76 5.55
N TYR A 122 -15.72 -4.31 6.32
CA TYR A 122 -15.75 -4.12 7.78
C TYR A 122 -14.68 -4.96 8.46
N GLN A 123 -14.50 -6.22 8.05
CA GLN A 123 -13.39 -7.05 8.53
C GLN A 123 -12.03 -6.41 8.15
N GLY A 124 -11.91 -5.88 6.93
CA GLY A 124 -10.74 -5.12 6.51
C GLY A 124 -10.48 -3.89 7.38
N GLN A 125 -11.52 -3.12 7.71
CA GLN A 125 -11.40 -1.99 8.64
C GLN A 125 -10.96 -2.42 10.04
N ASP A 126 -11.45 -3.53 10.55
CA ASP A 126 -11.05 -4.03 11.87
C ASP A 126 -9.58 -4.43 11.89
N ALA A 127 -9.11 -5.12 10.84
CA ALA A 127 -7.69 -5.44 10.68
C ALA A 127 -6.82 -4.17 10.56
N MET A 128 -7.28 -3.15 9.82
CA MET A 128 -6.59 -1.86 9.73
C MET A 128 -6.48 -1.17 11.10
N ARG A 129 -7.56 -1.19 11.91
CA ARG A 129 -7.58 -0.61 13.27
C ARG A 129 -6.53 -1.21 14.17
N GLU A 130 -6.27 -2.52 14.07
CA GLU A 130 -5.25 -3.18 14.87
C GLU A 130 -3.83 -2.63 14.61
N LEU A 131 -3.52 -2.26 13.38
CA LEU A 131 -2.25 -1.59 13.06
C LEU A 131 -2.28 -0.10 13.43
N VAL A 132 -3.36 0.61 13.12
CA VAL A 132 -3.51 2.05 13.43
C VAL A 132 -3.39 2.32 14.92
N ARG A 133 -3.93 1.45 15.78
CA ARG A 133 -3.83 1.57 17.24
C ARG A 133 -2.38 1.53 17.76
N LYS A 134 -1.45 0.96 17.01
CA LYS A 134 -0.03 0.88 17.37
C LYS A 134 0.79 2.03 16.78
N ALA A 135 0.28 2.72 15.77
CA ALA A 135 1.01 3.76 15.06
C ALA A 135 1.16 5.04 15.89
N THR A 136 2.28 5.71 15.77
CA THR A 136 2.55 7.08 16.24
C THR A 136 2.63 8.05 15.08
N THR A 137 2.95 7.56 13.91
CA THR A 137 3.01 8.32 12.66
C THR A 137 2.35 7.52 11.55
N ILE A 138 1.48 8.17 10.79
CA ILE A 138 0.81 7.60 9.63
C ILE A 138 1.11 8.48 8.43
N ILE A 139 1.61 7.90 7.36
CA ILE A 139 1.83 8.56 6.06
C ILE A 139 0.93 7.87 5.04
N CYS A 140 0.05 8.64 4.42
CA CYS A 140 -0.86 8.19 3.38
C CYS A 140 -0.42 8.75 2.03
N MET A 141 -0.23 7.89 1.04
CA MET A 141 0.32 8.25 -0.26
C MET A 141 -0.55 7.70 -1.39
N ALA A 142 -0.92 8.56 -2.32
CA ALA A 142 -1.60 8.22 -3.60
C ALA A 142 -2.85 7.35 -3.45
N SER A 143 -3.66 7.55 -2.40
CA SER A 143 -4.90 6.80 -2.20
C SER A 143 -5.91 7.59 -1.40
N THR A 144 -6.87 8.20 -2.07
CA THR A 144 -7.92 8.99 -1.40
C THR A 144 -8.80 8.14 -0.48
N LEU A 145 -9.29 7.00 -0.96
CA LEU A 145 -10.21 6.15 -0.19
C LEU A 145 -9.55 5.57 1.07
N HIS A 146 -8.37 4.98 0.93
CA HIS A 146 -7.64 4.45 2.09
C HIS A 146 -7.20 5.54 3.05
N THR A 147 -6.81 6.72 2.56
CA THR A 147 -6.46 7.88 3.40
C THR A 147 -7.64 8.31 4.24
N VAL A 148 -8.82 8.49 3.63
CA VAL A 148 -10.04 8.87 4.35
C VAL A 148 -10.44 7.79 5.35
N ALA A 149 -10.44 6.52 4.94
CA ALA A 149 -10.76 5.40 5.84
C ALA A 149 -9.82 5.34 7.04
N THR A 150 -8.51 5.45 6.81
CA THR A 150 -7.50 5.44 7.87
C THR A 150 -7.67 6.64 8.80
N GLY A 151 -7.88 7.84 8.26
CA GLY A 151 -8.10 9.04 9.05
C GLY A 151 -9.36 8.96 9.93
N ASN A 152 -10.44 8.37 9.43
CA ASN A 152 -11.69 8.19 10.19
C ASN A 152 -11.50 7.27 11.42
N MET A 153 -10.56 6.34 11.38
CA MET A 153 -10.28 5.41 12.47
C MET A 153 -9.07 5.80 13.33
N THR A 154 -8.37 6.89 12.96
CA THR A 154 -7.16 7.33 13.65
C THR A 154 -7.49 8.39 14.71
N PRO A 155 -7.12 8.19 15.98
CA PRO A 155 -7.29 9.23 17.01
C PRO A 155 -6.24 10.35 16.85
N CYS A 156 -6.56 11.57 17.29
CA CYS A 156 -5.61 12.69 17.31
C CYS A 156 -4.46 12.47 18.30
N TYR A 157 -4.71 11.71 19.38
CA TYR A 157 -3.79 11.47 20.48
C TYR A 157 -3.80 10.00 20.87
N ARG A 158 -2.71 9.54 21.42
CA ARG A 158 -2.63 8.24 22.08
C ARG A 158 -1.81 8.33 23.36
N VAL A 159 -2.00 7.35 24.26
CA VAL A 159 -1.18 7.20 25.44
C VAL A 159 -0.01 6.28 25.10
N VAL A 160 1.22 6.77 25.35
CA VAL A 160 2.46 6.02 25.20
C VAL A 160 3.22 6.14 26.51
N ASP A 161 3.50 5.05 27.18
CA ASP A 161 4.20 5.02 28.47
C ASP A 161 3.55 5.92 29.52
N GLY A 162 2.21 5.93 29.60
CA GLY A 162 1.44 6.76 30.51
C GLY A 162 1.33 8.24 30.14
N GLN A 163 1.93 8.67 29.04
CA GLN A 163 1.88 10.05 28.59
C GLN A 163 0.99 10.20 27.34
N VAL A 164 0.16 11.24 27.32
CA VAL A 164 -0.61 11.62 26.13
C VAL A 164 0.32 12.25 25.11
N ARG A 165 0.37 11.68 23.93
CA ARG A 165 1.18 12.16 22.80
C ARG A 165 0.31 12.37 21.56
N PRO A 166 0.59 13.40 20.74
CA PRO A 166 -0.07 13.56 19.46
C PRO A 166 0.30 12.42 18.51
N LEU A 167 -0.63 12.04 17.66
CA LEU A 167 -0.38 11.18 16.54
C LEU A 167 -0.16 12.05 15.30
N PHE A 168 0.92 11.78 14.57
CA PHE A 168 1.26 12.50 13.35
C PHE A 168 0.61 11.82 12.14
N PHE A 169 -0.14 12.61 11.36
CA PHE A 169 -0.82 12.10 10.17
C PHE A 169 -0.48 12.99 8.97
N TYR A 170 0.07 12.37 7.92
CA TYR A 170 0.45 13.03 6.68
C TYR A 170 -0.36 12.45 5.51
N SER A 171 -0.88 13.34 4.66
CA SER A 171 -1.56 12.98 3.41
C SER A 171 -0.78 13.55 2.25
N VAL A 172 -0.28 12.68 1.38
CA VAL A 172 0.59 13.01 0.25
C VAL A 172 -0.10 12.56 -1.04
N ASP A 173 -0.34 13.49 -1.94
CA ASP A 173 -0.94 13.22 -3.25
C ASP A 173 -0.60 14.36 -4.21
N ILE A 174 -0.63 14.08 -5.50
CA ILE A 174 -0.46 15.09 -6.54
C ILE A 174 -1.66 16.04 -6.63
N SER A 175 -2.82 15.60 -6.18
CA SER A 175 -4.07 16.36 -6.20
C SER A 175 -4.30 17.08 -4.88
N GLU A 176 -4.35 18.40 -4.90
CA GLU A 176 -4.75 19.21 -3.75
C GLU A 176 -6.13 18.81 -3.21
N PHE A 177 -7.06 18.49 -4.08
CA PHE A 177 -8.38 18.01 -3.71
C PHE A 177 -8.30 16.69 -2.90
N ALA A 178 -7.44 15.75 -3.31
CA ALA A 178 -7.27 14.48 -2.61
C ALA A 178 -6.70 14.67 -1.20
N VAL A 179 -5.63 15.46 -1.05
CA VAL A 179 -5.01 15.67 0.25
C VAL A 179 -5.91 16.45 1.22
N ASN A 180 -6.73 17.37 0.72
CA ASN A 180 -7.62 18.18 1.54
C ASN A 180 -8.88 17.45 1.99
N LYS A 181 -9.26 16.34 1.36
CA LYS A 181 -10.47 15.57 1.70
C LYS A 181 -10.57 15.23 3.19
N LEU A 182 -9.49 14.82 3.80
CA LEU A 182 -9.48 14.47 5.22
C LEU A 182 -9.39 15.72 6.10
N ARG A 183 -8.58 16.71 5.73
CA ARG A 183 -8.47 17.98 6.44
C ARG A 183 -9.82 18.70 6.54
N ASP A 184 -10.57 18.72 5.46
CA ASP A 184 -11.88 19.40 5.39
C ASP A 184 -12.95 18.74 6.26
N ARG A 185 -12.72 17.51 6.71
CA ARG A 185 -13.61 16.81 7.67
C ARG A 185 -13.38 17.23 9.11
N GLY A 186 -12.28 17.91 9.41
CA GLY A 186 -11.98 18.46 10.74
C GLY A 186 -11.78 17.42 11.85
N SER A 187 -11.66 16.13 11.52
CA SER A 187 -11.63 15.04 12.50
C SER A 187 -10.24 14.72 13.03
N LEU A 188 -9.18 15.29 12.42
CA LEU A 188 -7.81 14.94 12.73
C LEU A 188 -6.86 16.10 12.34
N SER A 189 -5.76 16.27 13.08
CA SER A 189 -4.69 17.20 12.69
C SER A 189 -3.85 16.61 11.57
N VAL A 190 -4.28 16.83 10.33
CA VAL A 190 -3.64 16.31 9.12
C VAL A 190 -2.66 17.34 8.57
N LYS A 191 -1.45 16.90 8.23
CA LYS A 191 -0.50 17.63 7.39
C LYS A 191 -0.67 17.19 5.93
N THR A 192 -0.98 18.15 5.05
CA THR A 192 -1.18 17.89 3.63
C THR A 192 0.06 18.27 2.84
N ILE A 193 0.49 17.39 1.95
CA ILE A 193 1.66 17.59 1.08
C ILE A 193 1.21 17.32 -0.35
N VAL A 194 1.22 18.36 -1.17
CA VAL A 194 0.87 18.27 -2.59
C VAL A 194 2.15 18.05 -3.38
N THR A 195 2.38 16.82 -3.79
CA THR A 195 3.52 16.43 -4.60
C THR A 195 3.26 15.10 -5.29
N ASN A 196 4.02 14.78 -6.31
CA ASN A 196 4.04 13.45 -6.86
C ASN A 196 4.68 12.51 -5.82
N VAL A 197 3.99 11.41 -5.51
CA VAL A 197 4.49 10.44 -4.51
C VAL A 197 5.76 9.72 -4.95
N GLN A 198 6.07 9.74 -6.23
CA GLN A 198 7.31 9.21 -6.78
C GLN A 198 8.52 10.12 -6.47
N ASP A 199 8.26 11.40 -6.22
CA ASP A 199 9.29 12.40 -5.88
C ASP A 199 9.38 12.67 -4.36
N PHE A 200 8.44 12.09 -3.56
CA PHE A 200 8.36 12.24 -2.10
C PHE A 200 9.29 11.29 -1.37
#